data_26fb2a22e0b62bbd2b3b6351fae53f05
#
_entry.id   26fb2a22e0b62bbd2b3b6351fae53f05
#
_cell.length_a   1.000
_cell.length_b   1.000
_cell.length_c   1.000
_cell.angle_alpha   90.00
_cell.angle_beta   90.00
_cell.angle_gamma   90.00
#
_symmetry.space_group_name_H-M   'P 1'
#
loop_
_entity.id
_entity.type
_entity.pdbx_description
1 polymer ?
#
loop_
_entity_poly.entity_id
_entity_poly.type
_entity_poly.pdbx_seq_one_letter_code
_entity_poly.pdbx_strand_id
1 'polypeptide(L)'
;MGSMINAMAKRTCAAAVMLLAATLVGQAQTAGTARAPAPEPRLDFAGSVTWYGMVPIMLAVDKGYFKEQGLDVRYQVILASGDRLASITAGSTAFSNLGRTAIIPAMARGDTSFYFFANIDDSPGNEGCWARPGFASFKDLRGKKVAANTSAEITMNGLLETQGMTEKDVQFANLPPNEMAPALSKADVDAACVWQPFLDGLKKAVPDGKLLGTDMDTPNYQKFKSMASPDIMIISRKLVDEHPDQARKLAVAVFRGVDFTLAKPQEAAKTVAHYFHQSPEQVLAAMKSFQYYGLKGWQAHTKLHAEQMQSLAQWLYDNKKIPTLPDVSKWENTSFMTPQ
;
A
#
# COMPACT_ATOMS: atom_id res chain seq x y z
N MET A 1 45.12 45.56 36.77
CA MET A 1 44.70 46.90 37.21
C MET A 1 43.16 46.76 37.28
N GLY A 2 42.67 46.58 38.38
CA GLY A 2 42.41 47.25 39.63
C GLY A 2 40.92 47.49 39.67
N SER A 3 40.14 47.22 40.54
CA SER A 3 40.11 47.27 42.01
C SER A 3 38.63 47.18 42.36
N MET A 4 38.12 46.13 43.09
CA MET A 4 37.90 46.26 44.55
C MET A 4 36.91 47.40 44.90
N ILE A 5 35.91 47.22 45.66
CA ILE A 5 35.69 46.83 47.04
C ILE A 5 34.34 47.38 47.52
N ASN A 6 33.64 46.62 48.29
CA ASN A 6 33.00 46.81 49.59
C ASN A 6 31.61 47.45 49.63
N ALA A 7 30.74 47.07 50.46
CA ALA A 7 30.58 46.23 51.64
C ALA A 7 29.46 46.81 52.52
N MET A 8 28.75 45.90 53.19
CA MET A 8 28.16 46.06 54.55
C MET A 8 27.01 47.06 54.79
N ALA A 9 25.89 46.59 55.16
CA ALA A 9 25.39 46.11 56.46
C ALA A 9 24.66 47.19 57.28
N LYS A 10 23.49 46.79 57.79
CA LYS A 10 23.00 46.93 59.20
C LYS A 10 21.44 46.91 59.16
N ARG A 11 20.75 45.87 59.68
CA ARG A 11 20.19 45.73 61.05
C ARG A 11 19.33 46.92 61.48
N THR A 12 18.02 46.71 61.79
CA THR A 12 17.50 46.29 63.06
C THR A 12 15.95 46.36 63.08
N CYS A 13 15.33 45.34 63.67
CA CYS A 13 14.32 45.26 64.76
C CYS A 13 12.96 45.92 64.63
N ALA A 14 11.98 45.08 64.69
CA ALA A 14 10.99 44.85 65.73
C ALA A 14 9.68 45.64 65.67
N ALA A 15 8.55 44.98 65.58
CA ALA A 15 7.59 44.86 66.70
C ALA A 15 6.33 44.11 66.22
N ALA A 16 5.88 43.22 67.03
CA ALA A 16 4.66 42.39 66.89
C ALA A 16 3.41 43.28 67.15
N VAL A 17 2.36 43.03 66.35
CA VAL A 17 0.98 43.25 66.79
C VAL A 17 0.16 42.04 66.34
N MET A 18 -0.29 41.28 67.31
CA MET A 18 -1.37 40.28 67.17
C MET A 18 -2.68 41.02 66.95
N LEU A 19 -3.47 40.58 65.94
CA LEU A 19 -4.94 40.70 65.98
C LEU A 19 -5.53 39.49 65.31
N LEU A 20 -6.33 38.75 66.10
CA LEU A 20 -7.22 37.67 65.70
C LEU A 20 -8.24 38.21 64.68
N ALA A 21 -8.44 37.52 63.58
CA ALA A 21 -9.65 37.58 62.83
C ALA A 21 -9.95 36.20 62.16
N ALA A 22 -10.99 35.65 62.61
CA ALA A 22 -11.91 34.59 62.17
C ALA A 22 -11.58 33.84 60.87
N THR A 23 -11.48 32.52 61.01
CA THR A 23 -11.56 31.48 60.00
C THR A 23 -12.84 31.54 59.19
N LEU A 24 -12.77 31.87 57.93
CA LEU A 24 -13.71 31.47 56.87
C LEU A 24 -12.96 30.47 55.94
N VAL A 25 -13.21 29.19 56.18
CA VAL A 25 -12.78 28.12 55.27
C VAL A 25 -13.67 28.21 54.04
N GLY A 26 -13.23 28.93 53.06
CA GLY A 26 -13.74 28.86 51.69
C GLY A 26 -13.15 27.61 51.05
N GLN A 27 -13.96 26.57 50.86
CA GLN A 27 -13.63 25.47 49.99
C GLN A 27 -13.56 26.02 48.55
N ALA A 28 -12.38 26.37 48.08
CA ALA A 28 -12.10 26.54 46.65
C ALA A 28 -12.17 25.14 46.06
N GLN A 29 -13.33 24.78 45.48
CA GLN A 29 -13.44 23.71 44.51
C GLN A 29 -12.47 24.04 43.39
N THR A 30 -11.32 23.38 43.36
CA THR A 30 -10.48 23.31 42.19
C THR A 30 -11.27 22.58 41.13
N ALA A 31 -11.99 23.32 40.28
CA ALA A 31 -12.48 22.82 39.02
C ALA A 31 -11.22 22.30 38.28
N GLY A 32 -11.03 20.99 38.32
CA GLY A 32 -10.01 20.33 37.52
C GLY A 32 -10.31 20.68 36.07
N THR A 33 -9.50 21.55 35.51
CA THR A 33 -9.47 21.75 34.05
C THR A 33 -9.13 20.41 33.47
N ALA A 34 -10.13 19.69 32.94
CA ALA A 34 -9.92 18.51 32.17
C ALA A 34 -8.94 18.89 31.06
N ARG A 35 -7.71 18.41 31.18
CA ARG A 35 -6.68 18.58 30.15
C ARG A 35 -7.31 18.08 28.85
N ALA A 36 -7.42 18.93 27.84
CA ALA A 36 -7.86 18.49 26.51
C ALA A 36 -7.07 17.24 26.15
N PRO A 37 -7.73 16.18 25.67
CA PRO A 37 -7.02 14.97 25.26
C PRO A 37 -5.90 15.36 24.31
N ALA A 38 -4.71 14.78 24.50
CA ALA A 38 -3.60 14.99 23.60
C ALA A 38 -4.07 14.68 22.17
N PRO A 39 -3.67 15.47 21.16
CA PRO A 39 -4.06 15.18 19.79
C PRO A 39 -3.65 13.74 19.47
N GLU A 40 -4.60 12.98 18.91
CA GLU A 40 -4.35 11.61 18.46
C GLU A 40 -3.15 11.60 17.50
N PRO A 41 -2.26 10.61 17.60
CA PRO A 41 -1.10 10.53 16.72
C PRO A 41 -1.58 10.41 15.27
N ARG A 42 -0.92 11.14 14.39
CA ARG A 42 -1.21 11.12 12.97
C ARG A 42 -0.83 9.77 12.36
N LEU A 43 -1.75 9.18 11.61
CA LEU A 43 -1.61 7.90 10.94
C LEU A 43 -1.54 8.13 9.43
N ASP A 44 -0.34 8.31 8.88
CA ASP A 44 -0.20 8.56 7.46
C ASP A 44 -0.32 7.26 6.65
N PHE A 45 -1.03 7.33 5.52
CA PHE A 45 -1.10 6.28 4.50
C PHE A 45 -0.07 6.52 3.40
N ALA A 46 0.73 5.52 3.08
CA ALA A 46 1.62 5.55 1.92
C ALA A 46 0.92 4.91 0.70
N GLY A 47 0.70 5.68 -0.35
CA GLY A 47 -0.03 5.21 -1.54
C GLY A 47 0.55 5.67 -2.86
N SER A 48 0.11 5.05 -3.94
CA SER A 48 0.44 5.41 -5.32
C SER A 48 -0.71 6.20 -5.96
N VAL A 49 -0.39 7.04 -6.93
CA VAL A 49 -1.35 7.74 -7.80
C VAL A 49 -1.36 7.16 -9.22
N THR A 50 -0.82 5.96 -9.40
CA THR A 50 -0.80 5.22 -10.68
C THR A 50 -1.54 3.89 -10.60
N TRP A 51 -2.20 3.59 -9.47
CA TRP A 51 -2.93 2.36 -9.24
C TRP A 51 -4.34 2.66 -8.73
N TYR A 52 -5.35 2.28 -9.47
CA TYR A 52 -6.75 2.63 -9.15
C TYR A 52 -7.33 1.79 -8.01
N GLY A 53 -6.66 0.73 -7.58
CA GLY A 53 -6.94 0.04 -6.31
C GLY A 53 -6.83 0.94 -5.07
N MET A 54 -6.15 2.10 -5.18
CA MET A 54 -6.06 3.11 -4.11
C MET A 54 -7.32 3.99 -3.98
N VAL A 55 -8.22 3.97 -4.95
CA VAL A 55 -9.44 4.81 -4.96
C VAL A 55 -10.22 4.74 -3.65
N PRO A 56 -10.48 3.58 -3.04
CA PRO A 56 -11.21 3.50 -1.77
C PRO A 56 -10.52 4.26 -0.63
N ILE A 57 -9.20 4.25 -0.58
CA ILE A 57 -8.42 4.92 0.48
C ILE A 57 -8.41 6.44 0.26
N MET A 58 -8.13 6.89 -0.97
CA MET A 58 -8.21 8.30 -1.35
C MET A 58 -9.58 8.88 -1.02
N LEU A 59 -10.63 8.14 -1.37
CA LEU A 59 -12.01 8.50 -1.06
C LEU A 59 -12.25 8.61 0.44
N ALA A 60 -11.76 7.64 1.24
CA ALA A 60 -11.93 7.65 2.68
C ALA A 60 -11.23 8.85 3.34
N VAL A 61 -10.10 9.29 2.79
CA VAL A 61 -9.42 10.52 3.23
C VAL A 61 -10.25 11.74 2.89
N ASP A 62 -10.66 11.91 1.62
CA ASP A 62 -11.36 13.11 1.14
C ASP A 62 -12.78 13.23 1.72
N LYS A 63 -13.48 12.11 1.91
CA LYS A 63 -14.81 12.09 2.55
C LYS A 63 -14.73 12.22 4.08
N GLY A 64 -13.53 12.22 4.65
CA GLY A 64 -13.34 12.38 6.09
C GLY A 64 -13.70 11.15 6.92
N TYR A 65 -13.77 9.95 6.33
CA TYR A 65 -14.16 8.73 7.05
C TYR A 65 -13.20 8.37 8.19
N PHE A 66 -11.91 8.67 8.03
CA PHE A 66 -10.93 8.52 9.12
C PHE A 66 -11.19 9.53 10.23
N LYS A 67 -11.50 10.80 9.90
CA LYS A 67 -11.83 11.85 10.88
C LYS A 67 -13.09 11.52 11.69
N GLU A 68 -14.10 10.94 11.05
CA GLU A 68 -15.31 10.47 11.73
C GLU A 68 -15.02 9.36 12.76
N GLN A 69 -13.93 8.60 12.56
CA GLN A 69 -13.42 7.63 13.51
C GLN A 69 -12.46 8.24 14.56
N GLY A 70 -12.25 9.55 14.53
CA GLY A 70 -11.30 10.24 15.41
C GLY A 70 -9.85 10.06 15.03
N LEU A 71 -9.54 9.67 13.77
CA LEU A 71 -8.19 9.46 13.27
C LEU A 71 -7.77 10.61 12.34
N ASP A 72 -6.56 11.14 12.55
CA ASP A 72 -5.92 12.06 11.60
C ASP A 72 -5.09 11.25 10.60
N VAL A 73 -5.63 11.05 9.39
CA VAL A 73 -4.97 10.29 8.31
C VAL A 73 -4.71 11.21 7.12
N ARG A 74 -3.47 11.21 6.65
CA ARG A 74 -3.07 11.90 5.42
C ARG A 74 -2.61 10.88 4.38
N TYR A 75 -2.98 11.11 3.11
CA TYR A 75 -2.48 10.36 1.97
C TYR A 75 -1.11 10.91 1.56
N GLN A 76 -0.06 10.11 1.69
CA GLN A 76 1.28 10.41 1.20
C GLN A 76 1.54 9.68 -0.10
N VAL A 77 1.94 10.42 -1.14
CA VAL A 77 2.27 9.81 -2.43
C VAL A 77 3.69 9.26 -2.38
N ILE A 78 3.80 7.93 -2.42
CA ILE A 78 5.06 7.20 -2.52
C ILE A 78 4.87 6.15 -3.63
N LEU A 79 5.51 6.34 -4.78
CA LEU A 79 5.21 5.57 -5.98
C LEU A 79 5.70 4.12 -5.91
N ALA A 80 6.92 3.89 -5.43
CA ALA A 80 7.50 2.56 -5.39
C ALA A 80 7.03 1.75 -4.17
N SER A 81 6.60 0.49 -4.39
CA SER A 81 6.11 -0.39 -3.31
C SER A 81 7.18 -0.67 -2.24
N GLY A 82 8.45 -0.78 -2.64
CA GLY A 82 9.57 -0.94 -1.70
C GLY A 82 9.73 0.26 -0.76
N ASP A 83 9.57 1.49 -1.27
CA ASP A 83 9.68 2.72 -0.48
C ASP A 83 8.47 2.87 0.46
N ARG A 84 7.28 2.45 0.04
CA ARG A 84 6.09 2.39 0.91
C ARG A 84 6.32 1.44 2.08
N LEU A 85 6.86 0.25 1.82
CA LEU A 85 7.21 -0.69 2.88
C LEU A 85 8.29 -0.11 3.80
N ALA A 86 9.34 0.48 3.25
CA ALA A 86 10.40 1.11 4.03
C ALA A 86 9.88 2.24 4.94
N SER A 87 8.88 3.01 4.47
CA SER A 87 8.26 4.06 5.29
C SER A 87 7.48 3.51 6.49
N ILE A 88 6.86 2.34 6.37
CA ILE A 88 6.21 1.64 7.50
C ILE A 88 7.26 1.10 8.47
N THR A 89 8.30 0.44 7.96
CA THR A 89 9.41 -0.08 8.78
C THR A 89 10.09 1.04 9.56
N ALA A 90 10.26 2.22 8.96
CA ALA A 90 10.79 3.41 9.61
C ALA A 90 9.80 4.11 10.56
N GLY A 91 8.52 3.70 10.58
CA GLY A 91 7.48 4.32 11.41
C GLY A 91 7.00 5.69 10.94
N SER A 92 7.34 6.09 9.70
CA SER A 92 6.90 7.38 9.13
C SER A 92 5.50 7.32 8.53
N THR A 93 5.01 6.13 8.19
CA THR A 93 3.63 5.86 7.80
C THR A 93 3.07 4.69 8.59
N ALA A 94 1.74 4.64 8.73
CA ALA A 94 1.08 3.64 9.56
C ALA A 94 0.57 2.45 8.74
N PHE A 95 0.16 2.67 7.49
CA PHE A 95 -0.42 1.62 6.64
C PHE A 95 -0.24 1.94 5.15
N SER A 96 -0.41 0.91 4.32
CA SER A 96 -0.28 1.00 2.87
C SER A 96 -1.10 -0.07 2.16
N ASN A 97 -1.32 0.09 0.86
CA ASN A 97 -1.74 -0.96 -0.06
C ASN A 97 -0.64 -1.13 -1.11
N LEU A 98 -0.08 -2.33 -1.26
CA LEU A 98 1.07 -2.54 -2.14
C LEU A 98 1.22 -4.00 -2.60
N GLY A 99 1.93 -4.19 -3.71
CA GLY A 99 2.12 -5.50 -4.32
C GLY A 99 2.83 -6.50 -3.41
N ARG A 100 2.38 -7.75 -3.44
CA ARG A 100 2.92 -8.85 -2.62
C ARG A 100 4.39 -9.14 -2.89
N THR A 101 4.87 -8.85 -4.10
CA THR A 101 6.29 -8.97 -4.46
C THR A 101 7.22 -8.04 -3.68
N ALA A 102 6.69 -6.98 -3.06
CA ALA A 102 7.48 -6.14 -2.17
C ALA A 102 7.56 -6.71 -0.75
N ILE A 103 6.46 -7.28 -0.22
CA ILE A 103 6.41 -7.73 1.18
C ILE A 103 6.98 -9.13 1.40
N ILE A 104 6.79 -10.08 0.46
CA ILE A 104 7.30 -11.45 0.62
C ILE A 104 8.83 -11.48 0.79
N PRO A 105 9.64 -10.74 0.02
CA PRO A 105 11.08 -10.66 0.27
C PRO A 105 11.45 -10.08 1.65
N ALA A 106 10.65 -9.16 2.19
CA ALA A 106 10.84 -8.63 3.53
C ALA A 106 10.54 -9.71 4.60
N MET A 107 9.43 -10.45 4.44
CA MET A 107 9.11 -11.62 5.28
C MET A 107 10.25 -12.65 5.25
N ALA A 108 10.79 -12.95 4.07
CA ALA A 108 11.90 -13.90 3.90
C ALA A 108 13.19 -13.46 4.60
N ARG A 109 13.37 -12.15 4.83
CA ARG A 109 14.47 -11.59 5.64
C ARG A 109 14.14 -11.46 7.12
N GLY A 110 12.91 -11.86 7.55
CA GLY A 110 12.48 -11.79 8.94
C GLY A 110 12.02 -10.39 9.38
N ASP A 111 11.63 -9.52 8.46
CA ASP A 111 11.06 -8.22 8.81
C ASP A 111 9.67 -8.41 9.45
N THR A 112 9.57 -8.04 10.72
CA THR A 112 8.35 -8.14 11.51
C THR A 112 7.71 -6.78 11.81
N SER A 113 8.04 -5.74 11.05
CA SER A 113 7.53 -4.39 11.29
C SER A 113 6.07 -4.19 10.92
N PHE A 114 5.48 -5.12 10.17
CA PHE A 114 4.12 -5.01 9.65
C PHE A 114 3.31 -6.30 9.80
N TYR A 115 1.99 -6.16 9.75
CA TYR A 115 1.03 -7.20 9.42
C TYR A 115 0.38 -6.91 8.06
N PHE A 116 -0.05 -7.94 7.33
CA PHE A 116 -1.06 -7.77 6.30
C PHE A 116 -2.43 -8.18 6.85
N PHE A 117 -3.50 -7.55 6.36
CA PHE A 117 -4.83 -7.75 6.95
C PHE A 117 -5.99 -7.81 5.97
N ALA A 118 -5.85 -7.28 4.75
CA ALA A 118 -6.92 -7.28 3.76
C ALA A 118 -6.39 -7.16 2.34
N ASN A 119 -7.15 -7.72 1.41
CA ASN A 119 -7.04 -7.40 -0.01
C ASN A 119 -8.32 -6.65 -0.40
N ILE A 120 -8.21 -5.40 -0.80
CA ILE A 120 -9.34 -4.54 -1.09
C ILE A 120 -9.57 -4.33 -2.59
N ASP A 121 -8.63 -4.76 -3.41
CA ASP A 121 -8.67 -4.63 -4.86
C ASP A 121 -7.99 -5.79 -5.57
N ASP A 122 -8.43 -6.04 -6.79
CA ASP A 122 -7.83 -6.93 -7.76
C ASP A 122 -8.08 -6.37 -9.16
N SER A 123 -7.26 -6.75 -10.13
CA SER A 123 -7.42 -6.26 -11.49
C SER A 123 -7.03 -7.28 -12.56
N PRO A 124 -7.70 -8.44 -12.61
CA PRO A 124 -7.43 -9.46 -13.62
C PRO A 124 -7.55 -8.90 -15.04
N GLY A 125 -6.57 -9.22 -15.89
CA GLY A 125 -6.49 -8.72 -17.27
C GLY A 125 -5.78 -7.37 -17.41
N ASN A 126 -5.37 -6.73 -16.32
CA ASN A 126 -4.64 -5.45 -16.37
C ASN A 126 -3.13 -5.61 -16.58
N GLU A 127 -2.58 -6.78 -16.38
CA GLU A 127 -1.19 -7.11 -16.74
C GLU A 127 -1.14 -7.92 -18.02
N GLY A 128 -0.17 -7.65 -18.86
CA GLY A 128 0.00 -8.41 -20.11
C GLY A 128 1.33 -8.14 -20.78
N CYS A 129 1.62 -8.94 -21.79
CA CYS A 129 2.86 -8.87 -22.55
C CYS A 129 2.57 -8.48 -24.00
N TRP A 130 3.13 -7.35 -24.42
CA TRP A 130 3.06 -6.84 -25.78
C TRP A 130 4.36 -7.10 -26.50
N ALA A 131 4.30 -7.71 -27.68
CA ALA A 131 5.46 -7.99 -28.52
C ALA A 131 5.47 -7.16 -29.81
N ARG A 132 6.64 -6.95 -30.35
CA ARG A 132 6.84 -6.37 -31.69
C ARG A 132 6.24 -7.27 -32.77
N PRO A 133 6.04 -6.75 -34.02
CA PRO A 133 5.62 -7.57 -35.13
C PRO A 133 6.56 -8.76 -35.38
N GLY A 134 5.98 -9.87 -35.82
CA GLY A 134 6.72 -11.11 -36.10
C GLY A 134 6.70 -12.14 -34.97
N PHE A 135 6.16 -11.81 -33.79
CA PHE A 135 5.97 -12.73 -32.68
C PHE A 135 4.48 -13.00 -32.51
N ALA A 136 4.05 -14.24 -32.63
CA ALA A 136 2.65 -14.65 -32.52
C ALA A 136 2.30 -15.29 -31.17
N SER A 137 3.29 -15.80 -30.44
CA SER A 137 3.17 -16.47 -29.17
C SER A 137 4.45 -16.35 -28.34
N PHE A 138 4.42 -16.76 -27.06
CA PHE A 138 5.62 -16.83 -26.23
C PHE A 138 6.66 -17.84 -26.77
N LYS A 139 6.27 -18.86 -27.52
CA LYS A 139 7.23 -19.78 -28.18
C LYS A 139 8.20 -19.06 -29.09
N ASP A 140 7.74 -18.02 -29.78
CA ASP A 140 8.54 -17.26 -30.71
C ASP A 140 9.59 -16.39 -30.02
N LEU A 141 9.44 -16.20 -28.69
CA LEU A 141 10.37 -15.44 -27.86
C LEU A 141 11.56 -16.25 -27.35
N ARG A 142 11.69 -17.54 -27.72
CA ARG A 142 12.85 -18.34 -27.32
C ARG A 142 14.15 -17.71 -27.79
N GLY A 143 15.06 -17.42 -26.83
CA GLY A 143 16.33 -16.73 -27.09
C GLY A 143 16.20 -15.24 -27.38
N LYS A 144 14.99 -14.66 -27.30
CA LYS A 144 14.70 -13.25 -27.54
C LYS A 144 14.73 -12.44 -26.25
N LYS A 145 14.84 -11.14 -26.36
CA LYS A 145 14.92 -10.23 -25.22
C LYS A 145 13.52 -9.82 -24.77
N VAL A 146 13.16 -10.16 -23.53
CA VAL A 146 11.86 -9.87 -22.94
C VAL A 146 12.04 -9.00 -21.69
N ALA A 147 11.39 -7.83 -21.69
CA ALA A 147 11.41 -6.94 -20.55
C ALA A 147 10.21 -7.21 -19.63
N ALA A 148 10.45 -7.18 -18.32
CA ALA A 148 9.41 -7.02 -17.30
C ALA A 148 10.02 -6.30 -16.10
N ASN A 149 9.19 -5.77 -15.21
CA ASN A 149 9.65 -5.40 -13.89
C ASN A 149 9.31 -6.50 -12.88
N THR A 150 9.80 -6.38 -11.65
CA THR A 150 9.64 -7.40 -10.61
C THR A 150 8.19 -7.84 -10.38
N SER A 151 7.19 -6.95 -10.53
CA SER A 151 5.77 -7.31 -10.35
C SER A 151 5.24 -8.09 -11.57
N ALA A 152 5.45 -7.57 -12.79
CA ALA A 152 4.97 -8.20 -14.02
C ALA A 152 5.79 -9.42 -14.46
N GLU A 153 6.97 -9.63 -13.87
CA GLU A 153 7.80 -10.82 -14.08
C GLU A 153 7.05 -12.10 -13.77
N ILE A 154 6.16 -12.08 -12.77
CA ILE A 154 5.36 -13.25 -12.39
C ILE A 154 4.37 -13.59 -13.50
N THR A 155 3.71 -12.58 -14.07
CA THR A 155 2.81 -12.75 -15.22
C THR A 155 3.58 -13.27 -16.44
N MET A 156 4.75 -12.70 -16.74
CA MET A 156 5.64 -13.17 -17.81
C MET A 156 5.99 -14.66 -17.64
N ASN A 157 6.43 -15.04 -16.43
CA ASN A 157 6.79 -16.43 -16.14
C ASN A 157 5.60 -17.38 -16.24
N GLY A 158 4.42 -16.97 -15.77
CA GLY A 158 3.19 -17.73 -15.94
C GLY A 158 2.82 -17.95 -17.41
N LEU A 159 3.01 -16.94 -18.26
CA LEU A 159 2.79 -17.04 -19.69
C LEU A 159 3.84 -17.91 -20.40
N LEU A 160 5.12 -17.85 -19.99
CA LEU A 160 6.15 -18.77 -20.45
C LEU A 160 5.81 -20.22 -20.09
N GLU A 161 5.35 -20.46 -18.86
CA GLU A 161 4.95 -21.79 -18.38
C GLU A 161 3.85 -22.41 -19.25
N THR A 162 2.88 -21.63 -19.72
CA THR A 162 1.83 -22.13 -20.65
C THR A 162 2.38 -22.70 -21.95
N GLN A 163 3.62 -22.34 -22.30
CA GLN A 163 4.30 -22.80 -23.51
C GLN A 163 5.42 -23.82 -23.22
N GLY A 164 5.50 -24.34 -21.99
CA GLY A 164 6.56 -25.23 -21.55
C GLY A 164 7.94 -24.56 -21.54
N MET A 165 7.96 -23.26 -21.29
CA MET A 165 9.16 -22.43 -21.22
C MET A 165 9.36 -21.89 -19.80
N THR A 166 10.57 -21.43 -19.53
CA THR A 166 10.98 -20.77 -18.29
C THR A 166 11.70 -19.47 -18.63
N GLU A 167 11.99 -18.65 -17.64
CA GLU A 167 12.78 -17.43 -17.81
C GLU A 167 14.16 -17.69 -18.47
N LYS A 168 14.72 -18.87 -18.28
CA LYS A 168 16.01 -19.26 -18.91
C LYS A 168 15.93 -19.44 -20.42
N ASP A 169 14.73 -19.57 -20.96
CA ASP A 169 14.50 -19.71 -22.40
C ASP A 169 14.44 -18.35 -23.13
N VAL A 170 14.48 -17.24 -22.39
CA VAL A 170 14.48 -15.86 -22.91
C VAL A 170 15.66 -15.07 -22.32
N GLN A 171 16.00 -13.93 -22.95
CA GLN A 171 16.94 -12.98 -22.37
C GLN A 171 16.14 -11.96 -21.56
N PHE A 172 15.97 -12.24 -20.26
CA PHE A 172 15.22 -11.38 -19.37
C PHE A 172 15.92 -10.05 -19.13
N ALA A 173 15.17 -8.96 -19.22
CA ALA A 173 15.62 -7.60 -18.92
C ALA A 173 14.67 -6.96 -17.88
N ASN A 174 15.18 -6.67 -16.69
CA ASN A 174 14.42 -5.92 -15.70
C ASN A 174 14.45 -4.43 -16.05
N LEU A 175 13.33 -3.88 -16.51
CA LEU A 175 13.20 -2.47 -16.87
C LEU A 175 12.10 -1.80 -16.03
N PRO A 176 12.28 -0.51 -15.68
CA PRO A 176 11.19 0.31 -15.16
C PRO A 176 10.04 0.43 -16.18
N PRO A 177 8.78 0.46 -15.75
CA PRO A 177 7.63 0.52 -16.66
C PRO A 177 7.65 1.66 -17.67
N ASN A 178 8.13 2.83 -17.26
CA ASN A 178 8.25 4.02 -18.13
C ASN A 178 9.34 3.89 -19.20
N GLU A 179 10.29 2.98 -19.07
CA GLU A 179 11.36 2.72 -20.03
C GLU A 179 11.01 1.65 -21.05
N MET A 180 9.97 0.84 -20.79
CA MET A 180 9.61 -0.30 -21.65
C MET A 180 9.10 0.13 -23.04
N ALA A 181 8.25 1.16 -23.12
CA ALA A 181 7.73 1.62 -24.39
C ALA A 181 8.82 2.18 -25.32
N PRO A 182 9.76 3.04 -24.87
CA PRO A 182 10.93 3.42 -25.65
C PRO A 182 11.80 2.24 -26.08
N ALA A 183 12.08 1.29 -25.17
CA ALA A 183 12.92 0.13 -25.46
C ALA A 183 12.28 -0.78 -26.54
N LEU A 184 10.96 -1.02 -26.43
CA LEU A 184 10.21 -1.83 -27.38
C LEU A 184 10.17 -1.17 -28.78
N SER A 185 9.93 0.15 -28.83
CA SER A 185 9.89 0.92 -30.07
C SER A 185 11.24 0.95 -30.81
N LYS A 186 12.36 1.02 -30.05
CA LYS A 186 13.72 1.00 -30.60
C LYS A 186 14.24 -0.40 -30.94
N ALA A 187 13.46 -1.44 -30.67
CA ALA A 187 13.88 -2.82 -30.78
C ALA A 187 15.03 -3.24 -29.83
N ASP A 188 15.20 -2.53 -28.73
CA ASP A 188 16.13 -2.93 -27.66
C ASP A 188 15.62 -4.18 -26.93
N VAL A 189 14.28 -4.40 -26.96
CA VAL A 189 13.61 -5.63 -26.50
C VAL A 189 12.59 -6.08 -27.56
N ASP A 190 12.29 -7.39 -27.59
CA ASP A 190 11.36 -8.01 -28.53
C ASP A 190 9.92 -8.04 -27.99
N ALA A 191 9.77 -8.12 -26.68
CA ALA A 191 8.50 -8.02 -25.97
C ALA A 191 8.69 -7.33 -24.62
N ALA A 192 7.60 -6.78 -24.08
CA ALA A 192 7.57 -6.20 -22.74
C ALA A 192 6.28 -6.58 -22.01
N CYS A 193 6.40 -6.94 -20.72
CA CYS A 193 5.31 -7.32 -19.84
C CYS A 193 5.14 -6.26 -18.75
N VAL A 194 3.93 -5.71 -18.64
CA VAL A 194 3.65 -4.60 -17.74
C VAL A 194 2.14 -4.47 -17.51
N TRP A 195 1.74 -3.71 -16.51
CA TRP A 195 0.34 -3.42 -16.20
C TRP A 195 -0.16 -2.11 -16.83
N GLN A 196 -1.48 -1.90 -16.77
CA GLN A 196 -2.11 -0.64 -17.18
C GLN A 196 -1.76 0.52 -16.22
N PRO A 197 -1.55 1.74 -16.73
CA PRO A 197 -1.75 2.17 -18.12
C PRO A 197 -0.52 1.98 -19.02
N PHE A 198 0.59 1.43 -18.51
CA PHE A 198 1.83 1.26 -19.28
C PHE A 198 1.68 0.26 -20.44
N LEU A 199 0.81 -0.75 -20.27
CA LEU A 199 0.50 -1.70 -21.35
C LEU A 199 -0.11 -0.98 -22.58
N ASP A 200 -0.98 0.00 -22.35
CA ASP A 200 -1.49 0.84 -23.44
C ASP A 200 -0.41 1.74 -24.04
N GLY A 201 0.57 2.13 -23.23
CA GLY A 201 1.78 2.82 -23.72
C GLY A 201 2.58 1.96 -24.70
N LEU A 202 2.74 0.65 -24.42
CA LEU A 202 3.38 -0.30 -25.34
C LEU A 202 2.62 -0.42 -26.67
N LYS A 203 1.28 -0.57 -26.60
CA LYS A 203 0.40 -0.64 -27.78
C LYS A 203 0.50 0.61 -28.65
N LYS A 204 0.57 1.79 -28.01
CA LYS A 204 0.74 3.06 -28.74
C LYS A 204 2.13 3.21 -29.37
N ALA A 205 3.17 2.73 -28.68
CA ALA A 205 4.55 2.81 -29.15
C ALA A 205 4.83 1.85 -30.33
N VAL A 206 4.15 0.68 -30.36
CA VAL A 206 4.28 -0.34 -31.41
C VAL A 206 2.87 -0.83 -31.79
N PRO A 207 2.11 -0.03 -32.61
CA PRO A 207 0.69 -0.34 -32.90
C PRO A 207 0.46 -1.62 -33.70
N ASP A 208 1.42 -2.01 -34.52
CA ASP A 208 1.43 -3.25 -35.32
C ASP A 208 1.97 -4.47 -34.55
N GLY A 209 2.26 -4.30 -33.26
CA GLY A 209 2.62 -5.36 -32.35
C GLY A 209 1.43 -6.24 -31.97
N LYS A 210 1.68 -7.22 -31.07
CA LYS A 210 0.68 -8.18 -30.64
C LYS A 210 0.68 -8.38 -29.14
N LEU A 211 -0.52 -8.44 -28.54
CA LEU A 211 -0.72 -8.94 -27.18
C LEU A 211 -0.52 -10.46 -27.20
N LEU A 212 0.49 -10.95 -26.50
CA LEU A 212 0.81 -12.37 -26.44
C LEU A 212 0.03 -13.11 -25.35
N GLY A 213 -0.50 -12.37 -24.36
CA GLY A 213 -1.31 -12.87 -23.27
C GLY A 213 -1.37 -11.88 -22.12
N THR A 214 -2.25 -12.16 -21.18
CA THR A 214 -2.46 -11.41 -19.93
C THR A 214 -2.27 -12.32 -18.72
N ASP A 215 -2.29 -11.75 -17.53
CA ASP A 215 -2.30 -12.52 -16.28
C ASP A 215 -3.46 -13.54 -16.22
N MET A 216 -4.59 -13.28 -16.89
CA MET A 216 -5.73 -14.20 -16.96
C MET A 216 -5.44 -15.50 -17.72
N ASP A 217 -4.41 -15.51 -18.56
CA ASP A 217 -3.99 -16.69 -19.32
C ASP A 217 -3.01 -17.58 -18.53
N THR A 218 -2.60 -17.16 -17.32
CA THR A 218 -1.60 -17.86 -16.50
C THR A 218 -2.19 -18.99 -15.66
N PRO A 219 -1.41 -20.02 -15.29
CA PRO A 219 -1.85 -21.07 -14.36
C PRO A 219 -2.28 -20.51 -13.00
N ASN A 220 -1.64 -19.44 -12.52
CA ASN A 220 -2.03 -18.76 -11.28
C ASN A 220 -3.48 -18.26 -11.34
N TYR A 221 -3.86 -17.57 -12.41
CA TYR A 221 -5.23 -17.10 -12.57
C TYR A 221 -6.21 -18.25 -12.70
N GLN A 222 -5.86 -19.31 -13.42
CA GLN A 222 -6.74 -20.48 -13.54
C GLN A 222 -7.05 -21.12 -12.19
N LYS A 223 -6.08 -21.11 -11.27
CA LYS A 223 -6.22 -21.66 -9.91
C LYS A 223 -6.95 -20.69 -8.96
N PHE A 224 -6.54 -19.45 -8.92
CA PHE A 224 -6.95 -18.49 -7.87
C PHE A 224 -8.01 -17.49 -8.33
N LYS A 225 -8.27 -17.35 -9.64
CA LYS A 225 -9.18 -16.36 -10.23
C LYS A 225 -8.87 -14.92 -9.79
N SER A 226 -7.61 -14.64 -9.58
CA SER A 226 -7.02 -13.39 -9.15
C SER A 226 -5.74 -13.15 -9.96
N MET A 227 -5.37 -11.89 -10.17
CA MET A 227 -4.09 -11.57 -10.81
C MET A 227 -2.92 -12.20 -10.04
N ALA A 228 -1.76 -12.31 -10.66
CA ALA A 228 -0.62 -13.05 -10.09
C ALA A 228 -0.12 -12.45 -8.77
N SER A 229 -0.12 -11.14 -8.66
CA SER A 229 0.35 -10.42 -7.47
C SER A 229 -0.54 -9.23 -7.15
N PRO A 230 -1.81 -9.45 -6.71
CA PRO A 230 -2.67 -8.34 -6.31
C PRO A 230 -2.07 -7.59 -5.13
N ASP A 231 -2.43 -6.31 -5.00
CA ASP A 231 -2.05 -5.52 -3.86
C ASP A 231 -2.66 -6.09 -2.57
N ILE A 232 -2.03 -5.80 -1.46
CA ILE A 232 -2.47 -6.21 -0.12
C ILE A 232 -2.33 -5.04 0.85
N MET A 233 -3.33 -4.85 1.68
CA MET A 233 -3.27 -3.88 2.78
C MET A 233 -2.31 -4.36 3.84
N ILE A 234 -1.33 -3.52 4.16
CA ILE A 234 -0.43 -3.74 5.29
C ILE A 234 -0.58 -2.60 6.30
N ILE A 235 -0.29 -2.91 7.55
CA ILE A 235 -0.38 -2.00 8.69
C ILE A 235 0.82 -2.20 9.61
N SER A 236 1.32 -1.13 10.22
CA SER A 236 2.37 -1.21 11.22
C SER A 236 1.98 -2.20 12.34
N ARG A 237 2.86 -3.18 12.60
CA ARG A 237 2.67 -4.13 13.70
C ARG A 237 2.56 -3.40 15.03
N LYS A 238 3.42 -2.40 15.25
CA LYS A 238 3.38 -1.56 16.45
C LYS A 238 2.01 -0.91 16.67
N LEU A 239 1.40 -0.39 15.60
CA LEU A 239 0.06 0.20 15.72
C LEU A 239 -0.98 -0.83 16.15
N VAL A 240 -0.96 -2.04 15.59
CA VAL A 240 -1.91 -3.09 15.95
C VAL A 240 -1.71 -3.57 17.39
N ASP A 241 -0.46 -3.80 17.77
CA ASP A 241 -0.12 -4.41 19.07
C ASP A 241 -0.29 -3.39 20.23
N GLU A 242 0.05 -2.12 20.03
CA GLU A 242 0.00 -1.08 21.07
C GLU A 242 -1.34 -0.30 21.06
N HIS A 243 -2.01 -0.19 19.90
CA HIS A 243 -3.22 0.62 19.71
C HIS A 243 -4.29 -0.12 18.90
N PRO A 244 -4.76 -1.31 19.31
CA PRO A 244 -5.68 -2.13 18.52
C PRO A 244 -7.00 -1.42 18.19
N ASP A 245 -7.46 -0.50 19.04
CA ASP A 245 -8.66 0.31 18.76
C ASP A 245 -8.47 1.28 17.60
N GLN A 246 -7.28 1.88 17.47
CA GLN A 246 -6.97 2.72 16.32
C GLN A 246 -6.87 1.89 15.03
N ALA A 247 -6.27 0.70 15.10
CA ALA A 247 -6.21 -0.22 13.96
C ALA A 247 -7.63 -0.64 13.51
N ARG A 248 -8.55 -0.91 14.46
CA ARG A 248 -9.96 -1.22 14.16
C ARG A 248 -10.67 -0.05 13.50
N LYS A 249 -10.57 1.16 14.05
CA LYS A 249 -11.15 2.39 13.50
C LYS A 249 -10.62 2.66 12.09
N LEU A 250 -9.33 2.42 11.88
CA LEU A 250 -8.69 2.53 10.57
C LEU A 250 -9.32 1.56 9.57
N ALA A 251 -9.44 0.28 9.92
CA ALA A 251 -10.07 -0.73 9.07
C ALA A 251 -11.53 -0.39 8.72
N VAL A 252 -12.31 0.09 9.69
CA VAL A 252 -13.69 0.56 9.48
C VAL A 252 -13.75 1.67 8.43
N ALA A 253 -12.88 2.68 8.52
CA ALA A 253 -12.83 3.78 7.57
C ALA A 253 -12.41 3.31 6.17
N VAL A 254 -11.43 2.41 6.06
CA VAL A 254 -10.99 1.80 4.79
C VAL A 254 -12.15 1.08 4.12
N PHE A 255 -12.81 0.16 4.82
CA PHE A 255 -13.90 -0.62 4.22
C PHE A 255 -15.14 0.22 3.90
N ARG A 256 -15.41 1.28 4.67
CA ARG A 256 -16.43 2.26 4.29
C ARG A 256 -16.08 2.96 2.96
N GLY A 257 -14.82 3.25 2.72
CA GLY A 257 -14.33 3.76 1.43
C GLY A 257 -14.58 2.77 0.30
N VAL A 258 -14.31 1.47 0.54
CA VAL A 258 -14.59 0.41 -0.45
C VAL A 258 -16.09 0.28 -0.73
N ASP A 259 -16.91 0.21 0.30
CA ASP A 259 -18.37 0.08 0.16
C ASP A 259 -18.96 1.28 -0.59
N PHE A 260 -18.47 2.49 -0.32
CA PHE A 260 -18.90 3.67 -1.09
C PHE A 260 -18.45 3.59 -2.55
N THR A 261 -17.22 3.15 -2.81
CA THR A 261 -16.69 2.99 -4.18
C THR A 261 -17.52 2.01 -4.99
N LEU A 262 -17.94 0.90 -4.37
CA LEU A 262 -18.83 -0.09 -4.98
C LEU A 262 -20.24 0.44 -5.23
N ALA A 263 -20.81 1.16 -4.25
CA ALA A 263 -22.18 1.65 -4.32
C ALA A 263 -22.34 2.86 -5.26
N LYS A 264 -21.32 3.71 -5.35
CA LYS A 264 -21.37 5.01 -6.05
C LYS A 264 -20.09 5.28 -6.85
N PRO A 265 -19.75 4.45 -7.85
CA PRO A 265 -18.47 4.53 -8.54
C PRO A 265 -18.26 5.88 -9.29
N GLN A 266 -19.31 6.50 -9.81
CA GLN A 266 -19.24 7.80 -10.47
C GLN A 266 -18.85 8.92 -9.48
N GLU A 267 -19.46 8.92 -8.28
CA GLU A 267 -19.14 9.89 -7.25
C GLU A 267 -17.74 9.65 -6.67
N ALA A 268 -17.35 8.39 -6.52
CA ALA A 268 -16.00 8.01 -6.12
C ALA A 268 -14.96 8.54 -7.11
N ALA A 269 -15.13 8.26 -8.41
CA ALA A 269 -14.24 8.76 -9.46
C ALA A 269 -14.13 10.28 -9.45
N LYS A 270 -15.27 10.99 -9.32
CA LYS A 270 -15.28 12.46 -9.23
C LYS A 270 -14.51 12.98 -8.02
N THR A 271 -14.66 12.34 -6.86
CA THR A 271 -13.99 12.74 -5.62
C THR A 271 -12.47 12.62 -5.75
N VAL A 272 -11.97 11.53 -6.33
CA VAL A 272 -10.53 11.22 -6.33
C VAL A 272 -9.79 11.62 -7.61
N ALA A 273 -10.46 12.19 -8.59
CA ALA A 273 -9.88 12.52 -9.90
C ALA A 273 -8.62 13.40 -9.81
N HIS A 274 -8.57 14.29 -8.82
CA HIS A 274 -7.45 15.19 -8.60
C HIS A 274 -6.14 14.46 -8.23
N TYR A 275 -6.19 13.31 -7.57
CA TYR A 275 -5.00 12.51 -7.27
C TYR A 275 -4.33 11.97 -8.53
N PHE A 276 -5.12 11.63 -9.55
CA PHE A 276 -4.65 11.08 -10.81
C PHE A 276 -4.35 12.13 -11.87
N HIS A 277 -4.67 13.41 -11.63
CA HIS A 277 -4.59 14.48 -12.62
C HIS A 277 -5.37 14.14 -13.91
N GLN A 278 -6.52 13.50 -13.78
CA GLN A 278 -7.38 13.04 -14.86
C GLN A 278 -8.81 13.55 -14.70
N SER A 279 -9.62 13.44 -15.77
CA SER A 279 -11.05 13.74 -15.64
C SER A 279 -11.76 12.61 -14.86
N PRO A 280 -12.90 12.93 -14.19
CA PRO A 280 -13.72 11.91 -13.52
C PRO A 280 -14.11 10.74 -14.43
N GLU A 281 -14.36 11.00 -15.71
CA GLU A 281 -14.74 10.00 -16.71
C GLU A 281 -13.57 9.04 -17.02
N GLN A 282 -12.35 9.56 -17.09
CA GLN A 282 -11.13 8.77 -17.29
C GLN A 282 -10.87 7.86 -16.08
N VAL A 283 -10.98 8.42 -14.86
CA VAL A 283 -10.84 7.65 -13.63
C VAL A 283 -11.91 6.57 -13.53
N LEU A 284 -13.18 6.90 -13.82
CA LEU A 284 -14.28 5.93 -13.81
C LEU A 284 -14.07 4.80 -14.84
N ALA A 285 -13.56 5.15 -16.01
CA ALA A 285 -13.25 4.15 -17.04
C ALA A 285 -12.16 3.19 -16.58
N ALA A 286 -11.11 3.70 -15.95
CA ALA A 286 -10.03 2.89 -15.39
C ALA A 286 -10.49 2.01 -14.21
N MET A 287 -11.35 2.53 -13.35
CA MET A 287 -11.92 1.77 -12.22
C MET A 287 -12.72 0.53 -12.67
N LYS A 288 -13.29 0.53 -13.88
CA LYS A 288 -14.07 -0.60 -14.41
C LYS A 288 -13.25 -1.88 -14.62
N SER A 289 -11.94 -1.76 -14.74
CA SER A 289 -11.03 -2.92 -14.85
C SER A 289 -10.60 -3.46 -13.49
N PHE A 290 -11.06 -2.82 -12.40
CA PHE A 290 -10.78 -3.26 -11.03
C PHE A 290 -11.99 -3.94 -10.40
N GLN A 291 -11.71 -4.94 -9.60
CA GLN A 291 -12.63 -5.54 -8.64
C GLN A 291 -12.28 -5.00 -7.26
N TYR A 292 -13.29 -4.52 -6.53
CA TYR A 292 -13.10 -4.03 -5.17
C TYR A 292 -13.78 -4.98 -4.19
N TYR A 293 -13.11 -5.28 -3.08
CA TYR A 293 -13.62 -6.20 -2.05
C TYR A 293 -13.95 -5.43 -0.77
N GLY A 294 -15.23 -5.21 -0.50
CA GLY A 294 -15.72 -4.79 0.81
C GLY A 294 -15.43 -5.86 1.88
N LEU A 295 -15.68 -5.55 3.15
CA LEU A 295 -15.32 -6.43 4.26
C LEU A 295 -15.85 -7.87 4.09
N LYS A 296 -17.13 -8.03 3.74
CA LYS A 296 -17.74 -9.35 3.51
C LYS A 296 -17.10 -10.10 2.32
N GLY A 297 -16.80 -9.37 1.24
CA GLY A 297 -16.14 -9.94 0.08
C GLY A 297 -14.73 -10.41 0.40
N TRP A 298 -13.96 -9.59 1.11
CA TRP A 298 -12.64 -9.96 1.60
C TRP A 298 -12.70 -11.21 2.50
N GLN A 299 -13.56 -11.23 3.49
CA GLN A 299 -13.70 -12.36 4.41
C GLN A 299 -14.05 -13.67 3.70
N ALA A 300 -14.87 -13.61 2.64
CA ALA A 300 -15.20 -14.79 1.83
C ALA A 300 -13.98 -15.35 1.05
N HIS A 301 -12.99 -14.52 0.75
CA HIS A 301 -11.82 -14.88 -0.05
C HIS A 301 -10.51 -14.99 0.76
N THR A 302 -10.52 -14.74 2.07
CA THR A 302 -9.31 -14.68 2.92
C THR A 302 -8.42 -15.91 2.77
N LYS A 303 -9.02 -17.11 2.85
CA LYS A 303 -8.28 -18.36 2.71
C LYS A 303 -7.60 -18.47 1.34
N LEU A 304 -8.33 -18.15 0.27
CA LEU A 304 -7.82 -18.19 -1.09
C LEU A 304 -6.63 -17.25 -1.28
N HIS A 305 -6.72 -16.04 -0.73
CA HIS A 305 -5.63 -15.05 -0.79
C HIS A 305 -4.41 -15.47 0.02
N ALA A 306 -4.58 -16.11 1.19
CA ALA A 306 -3.47 -16.64 1.97
C ALA A 306 -2.76 -17.78 1.22
N GLU A 307 -3.50 -18.70 0.61
CA GLU A 307 -2.95 -19.78 -0.22
C GLU A 307 -2.22 -19.22 -1.44
N GLN A 308 -2.76 -18.19 -2.09
CA GLN A 308 -2.11 -17.54 -3.23
C GLN A 308 -0.80 -16.86 -2.80
N MET A 309 -0.80 -16.15 -1.67
CA MET A 309 0.41 -15.49 -1.17
C MET A 309 1.49 -16.52 -0.81
N GLN A 310 1.13 -17.64 -0.18
CA GLN A 310 2.08 -18.72 0.11
C GLN A 310 2.59 -19.38 -1.17
N SER A 311 1.73 -19.57 -2.18
CA SER A 311 2.13 -20.09 -3.50
C SER A 311 3.12 -19.16 -4.21
N LEU A 312 2.90 -17.84 -4.11
CA LEU A 312 3.82 -16.85 -4.65
C LEU A 312 5.17 -16.85 -3.90
N ALA A 313 5.13 -16.99 -2.57
CA ALA A 313 6.35 -17.10 -1.76
C ALA A 313 7.15 -18.37 -2.14
N GLN A 314 6.47 -19.50 -2.37
CA GLN A 314 7.09 -20.74 -2.85
C GLN A 314 7.74 -20.52 -4.22
N TRP A 315 7.01 -19.92 -5.16
CA TRP A 315 7.54 -19.61 -6.49
C TRP A 315 8.80 -18.73 -6.42
N LEU A 316 8.78 -17.67 -5.61
CA LEU A 316 9.94 -16.79 -5.41
C LEU A 316 11.14 -17.55 -4.82
N TYR A 317 10.90 -18.47 -3.88
CA TYR A 317 11.94 -19.27 -3.27
C TYR A 317 12.54 -20.28 -4.25
N ASP A 318 11.73 -21.02 -5.00
CA ASP A 318 12.17 -22.03 -5.99
C ASP A 318 12.98 -21.38 -7.12
N ASN A 319 12.64 -20.15 -7.48
CA ASN A 319 13.38 -19.35 -8.47
C ASN A 319 14.53 -18.53 -7.87
N LYS A 320 14.91 -18.77 -6.61
CA LYS A 320 16.06 -18.13 -5.92
C LYS A 320 15.95 -16.60 -5.86
N LYS A 321 14.72 -16.06 -5.91
CA LYS A 321 14.45 -14.61 -5.76
C LYS A 321 14.42 -14.17 -4.30
N ILE A 322 14.26 -15.12 -3.36
CA ILE A 322 14.31 -14.90 -1.91
C ILE A 322 15.18 -15.97 -1.24
N PRO A 323 15.87 -15.64 -0.13
CA PRO A 323 16.84 -16.54 0.51
C PRO A 323 16.20 -17.67 1.32
N THR A 324 15.01 -17.45 1.85
CA THR A 324 14.26 -18.39 2.69
C THR A 324 12.80 -18.39 2.31
N LEU A 325 12.11 -19.52 2.47
CA LEU A 325 10.67 -19.59 2.30
C LEU A 325 9.98 -19.13 3.59
N PRO A 326 9.27 -17.99 3.60
CA PRO A 326 8.52 -17.55 4.78
C PRO A 326 7.22 -18.35 4.90
N ASP A 327 6.79 -18.62 6.13
CA ASP A 327 5.41 -18.96 6.45
C ASP A 327 4.63 -17.65 6.54
N VAL A 328 3.93 -17.29 5.46
CA VAL A 328 3.27 -15.98 5.33
C VAL A 328 2.18 -15.76 6.37
N SER A 329 1.61 -16.83 6.94
CA SER A 329 0.56 -16.75 7.96
C SER A 329 1.01 -16.02 9.25
N LYS A 330 2.31 -15.98 9.53
CA LYS A 330 2.89 -15.24 10.67
C LYS A 330 2.78 -13.72 10.56
N TRP A 331 2.52 -13.22 9.36
CA TRP A 331 2.29 -11.79 9.10
C TRP A 331 0.82 -11.46 8.91
N GLU A 332 -0.06 -12.45 8.88
CA GLU A 332 -1.50 -12.21 8.80
C GLU A 332 -2.06 -11.83 10.18
N ASN A 333 -2.79 -10.71 10.23
CA ASN A 333 -3.53 -10.35 11.43
C ASN A 333 -4.84 -9.65 11.06
N THR A 334 -5.94 -10.35 11.21
CA THR A 334 -7.30 -9.84 10.96
C THR A 334 -8.11 -9.64 12.24
N SER A 335 -7.52 -9.84 13.42
CA SER A 335 -8.21 -9.84 14.71
C SER A 335 -8.90 -8.51 15.03
N PHE A 336 -8.34 -7.40 14.57
CA PHE A 336 -8.89 -6.06 14.78
C PHE A 336 -10.00 -5.68 13.78
N MET A 337 -10.28 -6.51 12.78
CA MET A 337 -11.30 -6.25 11.75
C MET A 337 -12.69 -6.73 12.14
N THR A 338 -12.83 -7.58 13.16
CA THR A 338 -14.12 -8.09 13.61
C THR A 338 -14.90 -7.00 14.36
N PRO A 339 -16.20 -6.78 14.03
CA PRO A 339 -17.09 -5.99 14.90
C PRO A 339 -17.15 -6.64 16.29
N GLN A 340 -17.05 -5.82 17.33
CA GLN A 340 -17.41 -6.27 18.69
C GLN A 340 -18.92 -6.39 18.80
#